data_a4210db5e9843b1458bfed7bcc9a7060
#
_entry.id   a4210db5e9843b1458bfed7bcc9a7060
#
_cell.length_a   1.000
_cell.length_b   1.000
_cell.length_c   1.000
_cell.angle_alpha   90.00
_cell.angle_beta   90.00
_cell.angle_gamma   90.00
#
_symmetry.space_group_name_H-M   'P 1'
#
loop_
_entity.id
_entity.type
_entity.pdbx_description
1 polymer ?
#
loop_
_entity_poly.entity_id
_entity_poly.type
_entity_poly.pdbx_seq_one_letter_code
_entity_poly.pdbx_strand_id
1 'polypeptide(L)'
;MDQIATIVLPVFGLIAVGYGVAWSRLLGAPSAEALSEFVIVIAIPFLVFRILATADLADISAWRLWLPFFAGFALSWAAGTIVIRRLFGRDARAGLVGGLAAGYGNTTLIGLPLVLAAYGAAGSLPMALIIAVQMPIMMAVVALLMVRAERLDGVGALTVNAGAIARSVAKNLVENPIVIALAAGALWRGLGIPLKGLTADLVGRLADVASTLALFAMGMSLRQYGLRRHLVAGLALSLVKLLLMPALVLMLARLVDLAPAVAKIAVIAAACPTGVTPYLVAGRFKTGEALASNAITLSTILAVATAAFWLRAVEWF
;
A
#
# COMPACT_ATOMS: atom_id res chain seq x y z
N MET A 1 -25.05 -6.84 14.12
CA MET A 1 -23.58 -6.69 14.06
C MET A 1 -23.28 -5.27 13.57
N ASP A 2 -22.27 -4.64 14.11
CA ASP A 2 -21.90 -3.28 13.69
C ASP A 2 -21.49 -3.35 12.20
N GLN A 3 -21.97 -2.42 11.39
CA GLN A 3 -21.71 -2.40 9.94
C GLN A 3 -20.20 -2.47 9.62
N ILE A 4 -19.36 -1.90 10.50
CA ILE A 4 -17.90 -1.96 10.39
C ILE A 4 -17.37 -3.38 10.58
N ALA A 5 -17.93 -4.17 11.49
CA ALA A 5 -17.54 -5.56 11.69
C ALA A 5 -17.81 -6.41 10.45
N THR A 6 -18.89 -6.16 9.73
CA THR A 6 -19.23 -6.86 8.48
C THR A 6 -18.28 -6.53 7.32
N ILE A 7 -17.54 -5.42 7.41
CA ILE A 7 -16.49 -5.03 6.45
C ILE A 7 -15.13 -5.61 6.87
N VAL A 8 -14.74 -5.39 8.12
CA VAL A 8 -13.37 -5.71 8.60
C VAL A 8 -13.16 -7.21 8.78
N LEU A 9 -14.14 -7.93 9.36
CA LEU A 9 -13.97 -9.37 9.65
C LEU A 9 -13.76 -10.23 8.39
N PRO A 10 -14.50 -10.08 7.27
CA PRO A 10 -14.20 -10.84 6.06
C PRO A 10 -12.83 -10.52 5.47
N VAL A 11 -12.42 -9.24 5.46
CA VAL A 11 -11.12 -8.81 4.93
C VAL A 11 -9.97 -9.48 5.70
N PHE A 12 -9.96 -9.32 7.02
CA PHE A 12 -8.90 -9.92 7.85
C PHE A 12 -9.09 -11.43 8.07
N GLY A 13 -10.32 -11.94 7.96
CA GLY A 13 -10.61 -13.36 7.95
C GLY A 13 -9.97 -14.09 6.78
N LEU A 14 -10.03 -13.52 5.56
CA LEU A 14 -9.34 -14.08 4.40
C LEU A 14 -7.81 -14.07 4.55
N ILE A 15 -7.26 -13.01 5.17
CA ILE A 15 -5.82 -12.98 5.53
C ILE A 15 -5.50 -14.10 6.52
N ALA A 16 -6.33 -14.30 7.55
CA ALA A 16 -6.13 -15.36 8.53
C ALA A 16 -6.23 -16.76 7.90
N VAL A 17 -7.16 -16.98 6.98
CA VAL A 17 -7.27 -18.25 6.23
C VAL A 17 -6.01 -18.48 5.39
N GLY A 18 -5.55 -17.48 4.63
CA GLY A 18 -4.31 -17.57 3.85
C GLY A 18 -3.10 -17.89 4.72
N TYR A 19 -2.98 -17.25 5.88
CA TYR A 19 -1.94 -17.55 6.86
C TYR A 19 -2.04 -18.98 7.38
N GLY A 20 -3.25 -19.47 7.71
CA GLY A 20 -3.50 -20.84 8.17
C GLY A 20 -3.10 -21.88 7.12
N VAL A 21 -3.40 -21.64 5.84
CA VAL A 21 -3.00 -22.52 4.73
C VAL A 21 -1.47 -22.59 4.58
N ALA A 22 -0.79 -21.44 4.68
CA ALA A 22 0.67 -21.42 4.66
C ALA A 22 1.28 -22.06 5.93
N TRP A 23 0.64 -21.88 7.09
CA TRP A 23 1.09 -22.47 8.36
C TRP A 23 0.95 -23.99 8.36
N SER A 24 -0.14 -24.54 7.84
CA SER A 24 -0.39 -25.97 7.68
C SER A 24 0.47 -26.62 6.57
N ARG A 25 1.23 -25.83 5.81
CA ARG A 25 2.07 -26.29 4.67
C ARG A 25 1.28 -26.89 3.51
N LEU A 26 -0.03 -26.66 3.43
CA LEU A 26 -0.83 -27.07 2.27
C LEU A 26 -0.36 -26.37 1.00
N LEU A 27 -0.01 -25.07 1.09
CA LEU A 27 0.63 -24.31 0.04
C LEU A 27 1.91 -23.67 0.56
N GLY A 28 2.98 -23.70 -0.25
CA GLY A 28 4.28 -23.16 0.11
C GLY A 28 4.51 -21.70 -0.30
N ALA A 29 5.69 -21.18 -0.01
CA ALA A 29 6.11 -19.82 -0.39
C ALA A 29 6.02 -19.56 -1.91
N PRO A 30 6.41 -20.49 -2.81
CA PRO A 30 6.26 -20.27 -4.26
C PRO A 30 4.80 -20.04 -4.69
N SER A 31 3.84 -20.72 -4.04
CA SER A 31 2.41 -20.51 -4.33
C SER A 31 1.94 -19.13 -3.87
N ALA A 32 2.44 -18.63 -2.73
CA ALA A 32 2.12 -17.29 -2.26
C ALA A 32 2.65 -16.21 -3.22
N GLU A 33 3.87 -16.39 -3.72
CA GLU A 33 4.49 -15.50 -4.71
C GLU A 33 3.71 -15.49 -6.03
N ALA A 34 3.42 -16.68 -6.58
CA ALA A 34 2.66 -16.81 -7.82
C ALA A 34 1.25 -16.22 -7.73
N LEU A 35 0.55 -16.43 -6.60
CA LEU A 35 -0.76 -15.81 -6.36
C LEU A 35 -0.65 -14.29 -6.24
N SER A 36 0.35 -13.78 -5.53
CA SER A 36 0.57 -12.33 -5.41
C SER A 36 0.89 -11.71 -6.77
N GLU A 37 1.72 -12.36 -7.57
CA GLU A 37 2.07 -11.93 -8.91
C GLU A 37 0.84 -11.91 -9.82
N PHE A 38 0.05 -12.99 -9.86
CA PHE A 38 -1.20 -13.04 -10.62
C PHE A 38 -2.16 -11.90 -10.24
N VAL A 39 -2.31 -11.66 -8.94
CA VAL A 39 -3.18 -10.59 -8.45
C VAL A 39 -2.70 -9.22 -8.90
N ILE A 40 -1.40 -8.92 -8.76
CA ILE A 40 -0.84 -7.60 -9.06
C ILE A 40 -0.76 -7.36 -10.56
N VAL A 41 -0.43 -8.40 -11.36
CA VAL A 41 -0.18 -8.26 -12.80
C VAL A 41 -1.45 -8.44 -13.63
N ILE A 42 -2.42 -9.23 -13.15
CA ILE A 42 -3.62 -9.56 -13.90
C ILE A 42 -4.89 -9.07 -13.19
N ALA A 43 -5.21 -9.62 -12.02
CA ALA A 43 -6.54 -9.43 -11.44
C ALA A 43 -6.84 -7.97 -11.05
N ILE A 44 -5.92 -7.29 -10.39
CA ILE A 44 -6.06 -5.85 -10.02
C ILE A 44 -6.09 -4.95 -11.27
N PRO A 45 -5.22 -5.09 -12.28
CA PRO A 45 -5.35 -4.33 -13.53
C PRO A 45 -6.72 -4.49 -14.21
N PHE A 46 -7.26 -5.70 -14.31
CA PHE A 46 -8.60 -5.89 -14.86
C PHE A 46 -9.69 -5.24 -14.00
N LEU A 47 -9.56 -5.28 -12.68
CA LEU A 47 -10.45 -4.58 -11.76
C LEU A 47 -10.39 -3.06 -11.96
N VAL A 48 -9.18 -2.48 -12.02
CA VAL A 48 -8.95 -1.04 -12.22
C VAL A 48 -9.44 -0.59 -13.60
N PHE A 49 -9.18 -1.39 -14.65
CA PHE A 49 -9.72 -1.16 -15.99
C PHE A 49 -11.25 -1.11 -15.97
N ARG A 50 -11.91 -2.13 -15.39
CA ARG A 50 -13.38 -2.18 -15.28
C ARG A 50 -13.94 -0.95 -14.58
N ILE A 51 -13.34 -0.58 -13.43
CA ILE A 51 -13.76 0.60 -12.67
C ILE A 51 -13.69 1.84 -13.55
N LEU A 52 -12.57 2.08 -14.22
CA LEU A 52 -12.38 3.30 -14.99
C LEU A 52 -13.20 3.32 -16.30
N ALA A 53 -13.37 2.16 -16.93
CA ALA A 53 -14.19 2.02 -18.13
C ALA A 53 -15.68 2.27 -17.86
N THR A 54 -16.16 2.06 -16.61
CA THR A 54 -17.59 2.15 -16.24
C THR A 54 -17.90 3.28 -15.24
N ALA A 55 -16.89 3.88 -14.59
CA ALA A 55 -17.08 4.88 -13.56
C ALA A 55 -17.56 6.22 -14.12
N ASP A 56 -18.33 6.94 -13.35
CA ASP A 56 -18.55 8.36 -13.57
C ASP A 56 -17.38 9.13 -12.96
N LEU A 57 -16.54 9.76 -13.82
CA LEU A 57 -15.34 10.50 -13.41
C LEU A 57 -15.75 11.90 -12.92
N ALA A 58 -16.66 12.00 -11.98
CA ALA A 58 -16.98 13.29 -11.38
C ALA A 58 -15.74 13.78 -10.61
N ASP A 59 -15.13 14.84 -11.13
CA ASP A 59 -14.21 15.81 -10.51
C ASP A 59 -13.19 15.34 -9.44
N ILE A 60 -12.56 14.16 -9.62
CA ILE A 60 -11.47 13.76 -8.74
C ILE A 60 -10.17 14.42 -9.22
N SER A 61 -9.76 15.49 -8.56
CA SER A 61 -8.44 16.06 -8.75
C SER A 61 -7.37 15.16 -8.11
N ALA A 62 -6.65 14.42 -8.94
CA ALA A 62 -5.58 13.53 -8.49
C ALA A 62 -4.53 14.27 -7.64
N TRP A 63 -4.20 15.52 -8.00
CA TRP A 63 -3.25 16.34 -7.26
C TRP A 63 -3.73 16.69 -5.84
N ARG A 64 -4.99 17.03 -5.67
CA ARG A 64 -5.57 17.31 -4.35
C ARG A 64 -5.61 16.07 -3.46
N LEU A 65 -5.75 14.87 -4.03
CA LEU A 65 -5.65 13.60 -3.32
C LEU A 65 -4.21 13.27 -2.93
N TRP A 66 -3.26 13.42 -3.88
CA TRP A 66 -1.87 13.03 -3.66
C TRP A 66 -1.16 13.92 -2.64
N LEU A 67 -1.44 15.22 -2.61
CA LEU A 67 -0.76 16.16 -1.72
C LEU A 67 -0.89 15.75 -0.24
N PRO A 68 -2.08 15.63 0.38
CA PRO A 68 -2.21 15.22 1.78
C PRO A 68 -1.71 13.80 2.03
N PHE A 69 -1.91 12.87 1.09
CA PHE A 69 -1.47 11.49 1.25
C PHE A 69 0.06 11.39 1.29
N PHE A 70 0.76 11.96 0.31
CA PHE A 70 2.23 11.88 0.27
C PHE A 70 2.93 12.79 1.28
N ALA A 71 2.32 13.91 1.66
CA ALA A 71 2.83 14.73 2.76
C ALA A 71 2.71 14.00 4.11
N GLY A 72 1.55 13.38 4.39
CA GLY A 72 1.36 12.53 5.58
C GLY A 72 2.31 11.33 5.60
N PHE A 73 2.52 10.71 4.44
CA PHE A 73 3.52 9.66 4.27
C PHE A 73 4.94 10.16 4.60
N ALA A 74 5.38 11.29 4.03
CA ALA A 74 6.72 11.83 4.25
C ALA A 74 6.96 12.18 5.73
N LEU A 75 5.97 12.77 6.40
CA LEU A 75 6.03 13.07 7.83
C LEU A 75 6.12 11.79 8.67
N SER A 76 5.34 10.75 8.33
CA SER A 76 5.40 9.46 9.03
C SER A 76 6.72 8.74 8.77
N TRP A 77 7.28 8.83 7.56
CA TRP A 77 8.62 8.34 7.26
C TRP A 77 9.68 9.03 8.11
N ALA A 78 9.64 10.36 8.18
CA ALA A 78 10.55 11.12 9.02
C ALA A 78 10.42 10.73 10.51
N ALA A 79 9.19 10.61 11.01
CA ALA A 79 8.93 10.18 12.40
C ALA A 79 9.49 8.78 12.67
N GLY A 80 9.22 7.80 11.81
CA GLY A 80 9.76 6.44 11.92
C GLY A 80 11.29 6.40 11.86
N THR A 81 11.91 7.20 10.98
CA THR A 81 13.37 7.35 10.89
C THR A 81 13.95 7.91 12.20
N ILE A 82 13.32 8.95 12.76
CA ILE A 82 13.74 9.56 14.05
C ILE A 82 13.59 8.53 15.18
N VAL A 83 12.47 7.82 15.25
CA VAL A 83 12.23 6.76 16.25
C VAL A 83 13.36 5.73 16.20
N ILE A 84 13.65 5.17 15.05
CA ILE A 84 14.68 4.12 14.92
C ILE A 84 16.09 4.64 15.23
N ARG A 85 16.42 5.84 14.77
CA ARG A 85 17.76 6.39 15.00
C ARG A 85 17.98 6.88 16.43
N ARG A 86 17.00 7.59 17.02
CA ARG A 86 17.16 8.23 18.32
C ARG A 86 16.76 7.37 19.51
N LEU A 87 15.65 6.60 19.38
CA LEU A 87 15.17 5.78 20.49
C LEU A 87 15.81 4.39 20.50
N PHE A 88 16.14 3.84 19.32
CA PHE A 88 16.76 2.51 19.22
C PHE A 88 18.24 2.52 18.80
N GLY A 89 18.84 3.69 18.65
CA GLY A 89 20.28 3.83 18.43
C GLY A 89 20.81 3.19 17.14
N ARG A 90 19.94 3.08 16.09
CA ARG A 90 20.32 2.41 14.84
C ARG A 90 20.98 3.39 13.86
N ASP A 91 21.74 2.85 12.91
CA ASP A 91 22.40 3.57 11.84
C ASP A 91 21.41 4.29 10.89
N ALA A 92 21.92 5.13 10.00
CA ALA A 92 21.08 5.95 9.13
C ALA A 92 20.30 5.09 8.12
N ARG A 93 20.89 4.01 7.60
CA ARG A 93 20.24 3.10 6.64
C ARG A 93 19.12 2.31 7.30
N ALA A 94 19.34 1.75 8.50
CA ALA A 94 18.27 1.08 9.26
C ALA A 94 17.17 2.07 9.65
N GLY A 95 17.51 3.31 9.99
CA GLY A 95 16.57 4.39 10.25
C GLY A 95 15.69 4.66 9.03
N LEU A 96 16.27 4.73 7.84
CA LEU A 96 15.54 4.94 6.59
C LEU A 96 14.56 3.80 6.28
N VAL A 97 14.99 2.54 6.45
CA VAL A 97 14.13 1.37 6.29
C VAL A 97 12.99 1.38 7.31
N GLY A 98 13.27 1.71 8.58
CA GLY A 98 12.25 1.84 9.61
C GLY A 98 11.24 2.94 9.30
N GLY A 99 11.72 4.10 8.84
CA GLY A 99 10.85 5.18 8.38
C GLY A 99 9.97 4.77 7.21
N LEU A 100 10.53 4.07 6.22
CA LEU A 100 9.76 3.51 5.10
C LEU A 100 8.69 2.53 5.62
N ALA A 101 9.01 1.68 6.59
CA ALA A 101 8.05 0.76 7.19
C ALA A 101 6.93 1.50 7.95
N ALA A 102 7.24 2.66 8.56
CA ALA A 102 6.28 3.52 9.24
C ALA A 102 5.39 4.34 8.30
N GLY A 103 5.76 4.48 7.03
CA GLY A 103 4.99 5.23 6.03
C GLY A 103 4.34 4.35 4.97
N TYR A 104 5.03 3.37 4.40
CA TYR A 104 4.57 2.60 3.25
C TYR A 104 3.49 1.58 3.61
N GLY A 105 2.26 1.83 3.17
CA GLY A 105 1.12 0.94 3.38
C GLY A 105 0.96 -0.12 2.29
N ASN A 106 0.38 -1.27 2.66
CA ASN A 106 -0.08 -2.30 1.73
C ASN A 106 -1.41 -1.91 1.09
N THR A 107 -1.36 -0.84 0.30
CA THR A 107 -2.52 -0.26 -0.36
C THR A 107 -3.10 -1.17 -1.45
N THR A 108 -2.26 -2.01 -2.06
CA THR A 108 -2.64 -2.88 -3.17
C THR A 108 -3.34 -4.16 -2.70
N LEU A 109 -2.69 -4.96 -1.84
CA LEU A 109 -3.24 -6.26 -1.45
C LEU A 109 -4.24 -6.20 -0.29
N ILE A 110 -4.19 -5.16 0.54
CA ILE A 110 -5.13 -4.97 1.67
C ILE A 110 -6.01 -3.74 1.45
N GLY A 111 -5.42 -2.63 1.05
CA GLY A 111 -6.13 -1.36 0.97
C GLY A 111 -7.23 -1.34 -0.07
N LEU A 112 -6.95 -1.78 -1.30
CA LEU A 112 -7.95 -1.82 -2.37
C LEU A 112 -9.12 -2.74 -2.03
N PRO A 113 -8.92 -4.00 -1.55
CA PRO A 113 -10.01 -4.83 -1.04
C PRO A 113 -10.81 -4.19 0.10
N LEU A 114 -10.13 -3.56 1.07
CA LEU A 114 -10.80 -2.91 2.19
C LEU A 114 -11.67 -1.73 1.74
N VAL A 115 -11.16 -0.92 0.82
CA VAL A 115 -11.90 0.22 0.24
C VAL A 115 -13.09 -0.27 -0.59
N LEU A 116 -12.92 -1.34 -1.38
CA LEU A 116 -14.02 -1.97 -2.12
C LEU A 116 -15.11 -2.50 -1.18
N ALA A 117 -14.73 -3.15 -0.09
CA ALA A 117 -15.67 -3.67 0.89
C ALA A 117 -16.43 -2.55 1.63
N ALA A 118 -15.77 -1.41 1.90
CA ALA A 118 -16.33 -0.30 2.65
C ALA A 118 -17.15 0.69 1.79
N TYR A 119 -16.66 1.00 0.59
CA TYR A 119 -17.17 2.10 -0.24
C TYR A 119 -17.54 1.67 -1.67
N GLY A 120 -17.41 0.39 -1.99
CA GLY A 120 -17.72 -0.15 -3.31
C GLY A 120 -16.85 0.44 -4.43
N ALA A 121 -17.40 0.48 -5.63
CA ALA A 121 -16.71 0.98 -6.82
C ALA A 121 -16.31 2.47 -6.73
N ALA A 122 -17.09 3.29 -6.01
CA ALA A 122 -16.82 4.73 -5.85
C ALA A 122 -15.50 5.02 -5.15
N GLY A 123 -15.08 4.17 -4.18
CA GLY A 123 -13.80 4.31 -3.49
C GLY A 123 -12.59 3.82 -4.28
N SER A 124 -12.82 3.02 -5.31
CA SER A 124 -11.75 2.31 -6.01
C SER A 124 -10.88 3.21 -6.88
N LEU A 125 -11.45 4.23 -7.51
CA LEU A 125 -10.69 5.14 -8.37
C LEU A 125 -9.70 6.00 -7.57
N PRO A 126 -10.06 6.69 -6.47
CA PRO A 126 -9.08 7.39 -5.64
C PRO A 126 -7.97 6.46 -5.13
N MET A 127 -8.34 5.22 -4.75
CA MET A 127 -7.38 4.22 -4.29
C MET A 127 -6.41 3.80 -5.39
N ALA A 128 -6.92 3.53 -6.60
CA ALA A 128 -6.10 3.17 -7.76
C ALA A 128 -5.12 4.30 -8.14
N LEU A 129 -5.53 5.57 -8.05
CA LEU A 129 -4.68 6.74 -8.29
C LEU A 129 -3.53 6.84 -7.27
N ILE A 130 -3.76 6.49 -6.01
CA ILE A 130 -2.69 6.39 -5.00
C ILE A 130 -1.73 5.25 -5.35
N ILE A 131 -2.24 4.05 -5.61
CA ILE A 131 -1.45 2.84 -5.87
C ILE A 131 -0.57 3.03 -7.11
N ALA A 132 -1.10 3.62 -8.18
CA ALA A 132 -0.40 3.82 -9.45
C ALA A 132 0.93 4.57 -9.31
N VAL A 133 0.97 5.59 -8.45
CA VAL A 133 2.15 6.45 -8.30
C VAL A 133 2.97 6.16 -7.04
N GLN A 134 2.41 5.43 -6.06
CA GLN A 134 3.05 5.19 -4.76
C GLN A 134 4.39 4.48 -4.92
N MET A 135 4.44 3.37 -5.67
CA MET A 135 5.67 2.58 -5.80
C MET A 135 6.77 3.31 -6.59
N PRO A 136 6.51 3.89 -7.78
CA PRO A 136 7.51 4.67 -8.51
C PRO A 136 8.10 5.83 -7.71
N ILE A 137 7.26 6.62 -7.04
CA ILE A 137 7.70 7.73 -6.18
C ILE A 137 8.57 7.19 -5.04
N MET A 138 8.13 6.12 -4.37
CA MET A 138 8.87 5.53 -3.26
C MET A 138 10.24 5.03 -3.66
N MET A 139 10.35 4.33 -4.79
CA MET A 139 11.64 3.81 -5.27
C MET A 139 12.61 4.94 -5.58
N ALA A 140 12.14 6.04 -6.16
CA ALA A 140 12.96 7.23 -6.40
C ALA A 140 13.46 7.86 -5.10
N VAL A 141 12.56 8.07 -4.14
CA VAL A 141 12.90 8.69 -2.85
C VAL A 141 13.84 7.79 -2.04
N VAL A 142 13.59 6.47 -2.02
CA VAL A 142 14.49 5.49 -1.38
C VAL A 142 15.88 5.55 -1.99
N ALA A 143 16.00 5.57 -3.32
CA ALA A 143 17.30 5.62 -3.99
C ALA A 143 18.09 6.87 -3.60
N LEU A 144 17.44 8.03 -3.56
CA LEU A 144 18.07 9.30 -3.17
C LEU A 144 18.48 9.32 -1.68
N LEU A 145 17.57 8.92 -0.80
CA LEU A 145 17.81 8.95 0.64
C LEU A 145 18.79 7.87 1.09
N MET A 146 18.86 6.71 0.41
CA MET A 146 19.81 5.66 0.74
C MET A 146 21.24 6.07 0.48
N VAL A 147 21.53 6.77 -0.64
CA VAL A 147 22.84 7.35 -0.91
C VAL A 147 23.31 8.28 0.22
N ARG A 148 22.39 9.12 0.72
CA ARG A 148 22.68 9.99 1.86
C ARG A 148 22.92 9.17 3.13
N ALA A 149 22.14 8.15 3.39
CA ALA A 149 22.28 7.29 4.56
C ALA A 149 23.61 6.53 4.55
N GLU A 150 24.02 5.97 3.39
CA GLU A 150 25.33 5.30 3.22
C GLU A 150 26.50 6.22 3.50
N ARG A 151 26.42 7.48 3.05
CA ARG A 151 27.45 8.49 3.37
C ARG A 151 27.54 8.77 4.88
N LEU A 152 26.38 8.86 5.55
CA LEU A 152 26.34 9.10 7.00
C LEU A 152 26.88 7.91 7.81
N ASP A 153 26.70 6.69 7.30
CA ASP A 153 27.16 5.46 7.94
C ASP A 153 28.62 5.10 7.56
N GLY A 154 29.28 5.89 6.68
CA GLY A 154 30.65 5.64 6.24
C GLY A 154 30.83 4.41 5.35
N VAL A 155 29.77 3.91 4.75
CA VAL A 155 29.74 2.69 3.91
C VAL A 155 29.72 3.13 2.45
N GLY A 156 30.81 3.50 1.86
CA GLY A 156 30.98 3.92 0.47
C GLY A 156 29.71 4.32 -0.30
N ALA A 157 29.60 5.57 -0.70
CA ALA A 157 28.37 6.06 -1.34
C ALA A 157 28.25 5.55 -2.78
N LEU A 158 27.12 4.95 -3.10
CA LEU A 158 26.69 4.75 -4.49
C LEU A 158 26.60 6.11 -5.17
N THR A 159 27.19 6.24 -6.36
CA THR A 159 27.00 7.42 -7.20
C THR A 159 25.63 7.31 -7.86
N VAL A 160 24.70 8.18 -7.50
CA VAL A 160 23.36 8.19 -8.11
C VAL A 160 23.33 9.28 -9.18
N ASN A 161 23.09 8.88 -10.40
CA ASN A 161 22.81 9.79 -11.50
C ASN A 161 21.31 10.14 -11.51
N ALA A 162 20.99 11.43 -11.33
CA ALA A 162 19.60 11.91 -11.33
C ALA A 162 18.87 11.53 -12.63
N GLY A 163 19.55 11.54 -13.78
CA GLY A 163 18.98 11.09 -15.05
C GLY A 163 18.65 9.59 -15.06
N ALA A 164 19.45 8.75 -14.40
CA ALA A 164 19.18 7.33 -14.27
C ALA A 164 17.96 7.08 -13.37
N ILE A 165 17.80 7.85 -12.27
CA ILE A 165 16.61 7.78 -11.42
C ILE A 165 15.37 8.19 -12.22
N ALA A 166 15.41 9.34 -12.89
CA ALA A 166 14.27 9.84 -13.67
C ALA A 166 13.84 8.81 -14.74
N ARG A 167 14.82 8.22 -15.45
CA ARG A 167 14.56 7.16 -16.44
C ARG A 167 13.97 5.90 -15.80
N SER A 168 14.45 5.49 -14.62
CA SER A 168 13.90 4.35 -13.88
C SER A 168 12.47 4.60 -13.42
N VAL A 169 12.18 5.80 -12.92
CA VAL A 169 10.81 6.21 -12.52
C VAL A 169 9.88 6.21 -13.73
N ALA A 170 10.28 6.83 -14.83
CA ALA A 170 9.49 6.86 -16.05
C ALA A 170 9.22 5.45 -16.59
N LYS A 171 10.25 4.60 -16.63
CA LYS A 171 10.14 3.20 -17.03
C LYS A 171 9.15 2.46 -16.11
N ASN A 172 9.32 2.56 -14.79
CA ASN A 172 8.44 1.89 -13.84
C ASN A 172 6.97 2.38 -13.92
N LEU A 173 6.75 3.66 -14.26
CA LEU A 173 5.39 4.17 -14.50
C LEU A 173 4.78 3.57 -15.76
N VAL A 174 5.53 3.54 -16.86
CA VAL A 174 5.02 3.03 -18.15
C VAL A 174 4.82 1.51 -18.12
N GLU A 175 5.66 0.78 -17.38
CA GLU A 175 5.56 -0.69 -17.24
C GLU A 175 4.63 -1.13 -16.10
N ASN A 176 4.10 -0.20 -15.29
CA ASN A 176 3.23 -0.55 -14.17
C ASN A 176 1.86 -1.05 -14.68
N PRO A 177 1.46 -2.31 -14.38
CA PRO A 177 0.20 -2.86 -14.86
C PRO A 177 -1.03 -2.04 -14.46
N ILE A 178 -0.99 -1.37 -13.29
CA ILE A 178 -2.09 -0.54 -12.80
C ILE A 178 -2.18 0.77 -13.59
N VAL A 179 -1.04 1.39 -13.93
CA VAL A 179 -0.99 2.59 -14.78
C VAL A 179 -1.50 2.26 -16.18
N ILE A 180 -1.08 1.13 -16.74
CA ILE A 180 -1.56 0.63 -18.04
C ILE A 180 -3.08 0.41 -18.00
N ALA A 181 -3.59 -0.21 -16.95
CA ALA A 181 -5.02 -0.45 -16.77
C ALA A 181 -5.83 0.84 -16.63
N LEU A 182 -5.31 1.84 -15.89
CA LEU A 182 -5.91 3.18 -15.80
C LEU A 182 -5.96 3.86 -17.18
N ALA A 183 -4.85 3.85 -17.91
CA ALA A 183 -4.78 4.43 -19.26
C ALA A 183 -5.73 3.73 -20.23
N ALA A 184 -5.75 2.39 -20.23
CA ALA A 184 -6.63 1.58 -21.07
C ALA A 184 -8.11 1.81 -20.74
N GLY A 185 -8.47 1.86 -19.45
CA GLY A 185 -9.84 2.14 -19.00
C GLY A 185 -10.30 3.55 -19.37
N ALA A 186 -9.43 4.55 -19.21
CA ALA A 186 -9.70 5.92 -19.61
C ALA A 186 -9.91 6.05 -21.13
N LEU A 187 -9.05 5.40 -21.92
CA LEU A 187 -9.16 5.34 -23.37
C LEU A 187 -10.45 4.66 -23.81
N TRP A 188 -10.78 3.49 -23.23
CA TRP A 188 -12.02 2.76 -23.52
C TRP A 188 -13.26 3.63 -23.29
N ARG A 189 -13.31 4.31 -22.15
CA ARG A 189 -14.37 5.25 -21.83
C ARG A 189 -14.42 6.44 -22.81
N GLY A 190 -13.25 7.03 -23.14
CA GLY A 190 -13.16 8.15 -24.07
C GLY A 190 -13.65 7.82 -25.48
N LEU A 191 -13.55 6.55 -25.89
CA LEU A 191 -14.09 6.03 -27.15
C LEU A 191 -15.63 5.85 -27.11
N GLY A 192 -16.25 5.97 -25.93
CA GLY A 192 -17.70 5.78 -25.79
C GLY A 192 -18.18 4.34 -26.02
N ILE A 193 -17.26 3.36 -25.99
CA ILE A 193 -17.59 1.95 -26.24
C ILE A 193 -18.17 1.35 -24.96
N PRO A 194 -19.43 0.87 -24.97
CA PRO A 194 -19.99 0.23 -23.78
C PRO A 194 -19.30 -1.11 -23.50
N LEU A 195 -18.93 -1.33 -22.23
CA LEU A 195 -18.37 -2.60 -21.77
C LEU A 195 -19.53 -3.59 -21.60
N LYS A 196 -19.81 -4.43 -22.62
CA LYS A 196 -20.97 -5.36 -22.67
C LYS A 196 -20.60 -6.72 -23.26
N GLY A 197 -21.48 -7.72 -23.04
CA GLY A 197 -21.34 -9.07 -23.60
C GLY A 197 -20.05 -9.76 -23.16
N LEU A 198 -19.42 -10.52 -24.04
CA LEU A 198 -18.25 -11.36 -23.74
C LEU A 198 -17.08 -10.57 -23.11
N THR A 199 -16.83 -9.33 -23.58
CA THR A 199 -15.75 -8.50 -23.01
C THR A 199 -16.02 -8.12 -21.56
N ALA A 200 -17.26 -7.76 -21.21
CA ALA A 200 -17.65 -7.48 -19.84
C ALA A 200 -17.54 -8.72 -18.95
N ASP A 201 -17.95 -9.88 -19.47
CA ASP A 201 -17.88 -11.15 -18.73
C ASP A 201 -16.44 -11.56 -18.43
N LEU A 202 -15.54 -11.49 -19.41
CA LEU A 202 -14.12 -11.83 -19.22
C LEU A 202 -13.45 -10.87 -18.24
N VAL A 203 -13.62 -9.56 -18.45
CA VAL A 203 -13.09 -8.53 -17.55
C VAL A 203 -13.67 -8.71 -16.14
N GLY A 204 -14.98 -8.98 -16.04
CA GLY A 204 -15.66 -9.21 -14.76
C GLY A 204 -15.06 -10.39 -13.99
N ARG A 205 -14.94 -11.54 -14.62
CA ARG A 205 -14.41 -12.77 -13.98
C ARG A 205 -12.99 -12.58 -13.45
N LEU A 206 -12.11 -11.90 -14.18
CA LEU A 206 -10.75 -11.62 -13.73
C LEU A 206 -10.71 -10.55 -12.63
N ALA A 207 -11.57 -9.55 -12.71
CA ALA A 207 -11.67 -8.50 -11.71
C ALA A 207 -12.26 -8.99 -10.37
N ASP A 208 -13.24 -9.89 -10.41
CA ASP A 208 -13.98 -10.36 -9.22
C ASP A 208 -13.11 -11.19 -8.27
N VAL A 209 -12.10 -11.88 -8.77
CA VAL A 209 -11.17 -12.66 -7.94
C VAL A 209 -10.10 -11.79 -7.28
N ALA A 210 -9.93 -10.55 -7.73
CA ALA A 210 -8.82 -9.69 -7.30
C ALA A 210 -8.77 -9.50 -5.78
N SER A 211 -9.87 -9.10 -5.16
CA SER A 211 -9.90 -8.82 -3.71
C SER A 211 -9.70 -10.08 -2.86
N THR A 212 -10.36 -11.17 -3.21
CA THR A 212 -10.27 -12.42 -2.46
C THR A 212 -8.86 -13.01 -2.53
N LEU A 213 -8.29 -13.09 -3.73
CA LEU A 213 -6.95 -13.63 -3.93
C LEU A 213 -5.87 -12.70 -3.35
N ALA A 214 -6.06 -11.37 -3.40
CA ALA A 214 -5.14 -10.41 -2.79
C ALA A 214 -5.00 -10.64 -1.28
N LEU A 215 -6.11 -10.73 -0.57
CA LEU A 215 -6.14 -10.93 0.87
C LEU A 215 -5.61 -12.29 1.27
N PHE A 216 -5.98 -13.34 0.53
CA PHE A 216 -5.49 -14.69 0.76
C PHE A 216 -3.98 -14.80 0.53
N ALA A 217 -3.47 -14.27 -0.61
CA ALA A 217 -2.05 -14.26 -0.92
C ALA A 217 -1.24 -13.45 0.10
N MET A 218 -1.77 -12.30 0.55
CA MET A 218 -1.16 -11.52 1.63
C MET A 218 -1.06 -12.33 2.92
N GLY A 219 -2.12 -13.06 3.29
CA GLY A 219 -2.11 -13.95 4.45
C GLY A 219 -1.03 -15.03 4.36
N MET A 220 -0.91 -15.67 3.21
CA MET A 220 0.16 -16.66 2.95
C MET A 220 1.56 -16.04 3.07
N SER A 221 1.75 -14.85 2.54
CA SER A 221 3.03 -14.13 2.57
C SER A 221 3.46 -13.72 3.98
N LEU A 222 2.52 -13.47 4.90
CA LEU A 222 2.84 -13.10 6.29
C LEU A 222 3.72 -14.11 7.00
N ARG A 223 3.62 -15.40 6.65
CA ARG A 223 4.46 -16.44 7.24
C ARG A 223 5.94 -16.26 6.92
N GLN A 224 6.29 -15.68 5.78
CA GLN A 224 7.68 -15.47 5.37
C GLN A 224 8.35 -14.38 6.21
N TYR A 225 7.57 -13.40 6.67
CA TYR A 225 8.10 -12.29 7.47
C TYR A 225 8.31 -12.71 8.92
N GLY A 226 7.25 -13.16 9.61
CA GLY A 226 7.32 -13.64 11.00
C GLY A 226 7.75 -12.55 11.99
N LEU A 227 7.90 -12.94 13.25
CA LEU A 227 8.41 -12.08 14.31
C LEU A 227 9.89 -12.37 14.54
N ARG A 228 10.73 -11.34 14.55
CA ARG A 228 12.17 -11.42 14.71
C ARG A 228 12.64 -10.61 15.92
N ARG A 229 13.95 -10.56 16.18
CA ARG A 229 14.52 -9.70 17.24
C ARG A 229 14.06 -8.24 17.07
N HIS A 230 14.02 -7.47 18.17
CA HIS A 230 13.62 -6.04 18.19
C HIS A 230 12.11 -5.80 17.97
N LEU A 231 11.27 -6.60 18.61
CA LEU A 231 9.80 -6.48 18.54
C LEU A 231 9.30 -5.08 18.93
N VAL A 232 9.88 -4.47 19.97
CA VAL A 232 9.49 -3.12 20.45
C VAL A 232 9.66 -2.07 19.35
N ALA A 233 10.76 -2.13 18.60
CA ALA A 233 10.97 -1.23 17.47
C ALA A 233 9.93 -1.46 16.36
N GLY A 234 9.62 -2.72 16.05
CA GLY A 234 8.56 -3.07 15.10
C GLY A 234 7.19 -2.57 15.54
N LEU A 235 6.87 -2.69 16.84
CA LEU A 235 5.62 -2.17 17.41
C LEU A 235 5.56 -0.64 17.32
N ALA A 236 6.64 0.06 17.66
CA ALA A 236 6.70 1.52 17.54
C ALA A 236 6.46 1.98 16.11
N LEU A 237 7.09 1.32 15.11
CA LEU A 237 6.85 1.59 13.69
C LEU A 237 5.41 1.31 13.27
N SER A 238 4.82 0.22 13.78
CA SER A 238 3.42 -0.13 13.52
C SER A 238 2.45 0.91 14.06
N LEU A 239 2.70 1.46 15.26
CA LEU A 239 1.90 2.52 15.85
C LEU A 239 2.01 3.82 15.04
N VAL A 240 3.22 4.20 14.62
CA VAL A 240 3.41 5.34 13.70
C VAL A 240 2.61 5.12 12.41
N LYS A 241 2.70 3.92 11.82
CA LYS A 241 2.01 3.58 10.58
C LYS A 241 0.50 3.62 10.71
N LEU A 242 -0.05 3.01 11.76
CA LEU A 242 -1.48 2.78 11.87
C LEU A 242 -2.24 3.94 12.54
N LEU A 243 -1.55 4.79 13.31
CA LEU A 243 -2.18 5.90 14.03
C LEU A 243 -1.71 7.26 13.53
N LEU A 244 -0.39 7.50 13.49
CA LEU A 244 0.14 8.81 13.12
C LEU A 244 -0.10 9.12 11.65
N MET A 245 0.21 8.20 10.74
CA MET A 245 0.05 8.44 9.30
C MET A 245 -1.39 8.78 8.90
N PRO A 246 -2.41 8.00 9.24
CA PRO A 246 -3.78 8.35 8.88
C PRO A 246 -4.29 9.61 9.59
N ALA A 247 -3.84 9.89 10.84
CA ALA A 247 -4.15 11.15 11.52
C ALA A 247 -3.58 12.36 10.77
N LEU A 248 -2.33 12.28 10.32
CA LEU A 248 -1.70 13.32 9.51
C LEU A 248 -2.42 13.52 8.17
N VAL A 249 -2.75 12.42 7.47
CA VAL A 249 -3.51 12.50 6.21
C VAL A 249 -4.88 13.11 6.42
N LEU A 250 -5.59 12.74 7.50
CA LEU A 250 -6.88 13.33 7.87
C LEU A 250 -6.77 14.84 8.11
N MET A 251 -5.78 15.25 8.89
CA MET A 251 -5.51 16.66 9.18
C MET A 251 -5.19 17.44 7.91
N LEU A 252 -4.28 16.92 7.09
CA LEU A 252 -3.86 17.55 5.83
C LEU A 252 -4.99 17.58 4.79
N ALA A 253 -5.82 16.55 4.71
CA ALA A 253 -6.99 16.50 3.83
C ALA A 253 -8.01 17.60 4.19
N ARG A 254 -8.20 17.87 5.49
CA ARG A 254 -9.03 19.00 5.95
C ARG A 254 -8.41 20.35 5.62
N LEU A 255 -7.09 20.51 5.79
CA LEU A 255 -6.39 21.76 5.49
C LEU A 255 -6.45 22.16 3.99
N VAL A 256 -6.49 21.17 3.08
CA VAL A 256 -6.60 21.41 1.63
C VAL A 256 -8.05 21.37 1.12
N ASP A 257 -9.01 21.27 2.02
CA ASP A 257 -10.44 21.15 1.71
C ASP A 257 -10.71 20.07 0.66
N LEU A 258 -10.20 18.85 0.95
CA LEU A 258 -10.40 17.70 0.07
C LEU A 258 -11.84 17.20 0.21
N ALA A 259 -12.49 16.93 -0.92
CA ALA A 259 -13.87 16.43 -0.95
C ALA A 259 -14.03 15.23 0.01
N PRO A 260 -15.07 15.21 0.88
CA PRO A 260 -15.19 14.20 1.96
C PRO A 260 -15.09 12.76 1.49
N ALA A 261 -15.73 12.43 0.36
CA ALA A 261 -15.66 11.08 -0.21
C ALA A 261 -14.23 10.66 -0.59
N VAL A 262 -13.42 11.58 -1.13
CA VAL A 262 -12.03 11.33 -1.51
C VAL A 262 -11.12 11.30 -0.29
N ALA A 263 -11.38 12.19 0.68
CA ALA A 263 -10.64 12.25 1.93
C ALA A 263 -10.77 10.96 2.76
N LYS A 264 -11.97 10.38 2.87
CA LYS A 264 -12.21 9.08 3.50
C LYS A 264 -11.29 8.00 2.90
N ILE A 265 -11.21 7.93 1.57
CA ILE A 265 -10.36 6.96 0.89
C ILE A 265 -8.86 7.20 1.17
N ALA A 266 -8.41 8.46 1.13
CA ALA A 266 -7.02 8.80 1.44
C ALA A 266 -6.62 8.38 2.87
N VAL A 267 -7.51 8.61 3.85
CA VAL A 267 -7.28 8.20 5.25
C VAL A 267 -7.26 6.68 5.40
N ILE A 268 -8.19 5.95 4.77
CA ILE A 268 -8.20 4.48 4.82
C ILE A 268 -6.99 3.90 4.10
N ALA A 269 -6.55 4.48 2.97
CA ALA A 269 -5.29 4.10 2.33
C ALA A 269 -4.08 4.31 3.25
N ALA A 270 -4.06 5.41 4.01
CA ALA A 270 -3.04 5.68 5.01
C ALA A 270 -3.12 4.74 6.22
N ALA A 271 -4.32 4.27 6.61
CA ALA A 271 -4.55 3.34 7.71
C ALA A 271 -4.21 1.88 7.38
N CYS A 272 -3.88 1.56 6.12
CA CYS A 272 -3.43 0.22 5.74
C CYS A 272 -2.16 -0.18 6.49
N PRO A 273 -1.99 -1.46 6.88
CA PRO A 273 -0.76 -1.93 7.51
C PRO A 273 0.44 -1.80 6.59
N THR A 274 1.64 -1.93 7.16
CA THR A 274 2.91 -1.84 6.43
C THR A 274 2.94 -2.80 5.24
N GLY A 275 3.33 -2.29 4.08
CA GLY A 275 3.49 -3.06 2.86
C GLY A 275 4.82 -3.83 2.81
N VAL A 276 4.99 -4.63 1.76
CA VAL A 276 6.16 -5.52 1.58
C VAL A 276 7.43 -4.76 1.17
N THR A 277 7.28 -3.63 0.49
CA THR A 277 8.40 -2.85 -0.07
C THR A 277 9.52 -2.52 0.94
N PRO A 278 9.26 -2.13 2.20
CA PRO A 278 10.31 -1.92 3.18
C PRO A 278 11.18 -3.16 3.43
N TYR A 279 10.61 -4.36 3.38
CA TYR A 279 11.36 -5.61 3.54
C TYR A 279 12.24 -5.89 2.32
N LEU A 280 11.74 -5.65 1.10
CA LEU A 280 12.53 -5.78 -0.13
C LEU A 280 13.69 -4.78 -0.16
N VAL A 281 13.47 -3.55 0.27
CA VAL A 281 14.52 -2.52 0.41
C VAL A 281 15.55 -2.96 1.46
N ALA A 282 15.09 -3.46 2.62
CA ALA A 282 15.95 -3.97 3.67
C ALA A 282 16.87 -5.09 3.18
N GLY A 283 16.33 -6.07 2.46
CA GLY A 283 17.09 -7.17 1.85
C GLY A 283 18.11 -6.69 0.82
N ARG A 284 17.71 -5.76 -0.05
CA ARG A 284 18.61 -5.17 -1.07
C ARG A 284 19.82 -4.46 -0.46
N PHE A 285 19.60 -3.71 0.62
CA PHE A 285 20.66 -2.94 1.29
C PHE A 285 21.24 -3.65 2.54
N LYS A 286 20.80 -4.89 2.80
CA LYS A 286 21.26 -5.74 3.90
C LYS A 286 21.20 -5.03 5.26
N THR A 287 20.11 -4.30 5.52
CA THR A 287 19.91 -3.55 6.76
C THR A 287 18.43 -3.43 7.12
N GLY A 288 18.10 -3.51 8.42
CA GLY A 288 16.73 -3.27 8.90
C GLY A 288 15.70 -4.36 8.56
N GLU A 289 16.09 -5.55 8.08
CA GLU A 289 15.16 -6.64 7.73
C GLU A 289 14.24 -7.03 8.89
N ALA A 290 14.78 -7.15 10.11
CA ALA A 290 13.99 -7.46 11.29
C ALA A 290 12.98 -6.34 11.63
N LEU A 291 13.35 -5.07 11.40
CA LEU A 291 12.44 -3.92 11.60
C LEU A 291 11.27 -3.98 10.63
N ALA A 292 11.56 -4.16 9.34
CA ALA A 292 10.54 -4.26 8.30
C ALA A 292 9.63 -5.48 8.50
N SER A 293 10.21 -6.65 8.79
CA SER A 293 9.48 -7.91 9.05
C SER A 293 8.51 -7.76 10.23
N ASN A 294 8.99 -7.25 11.36
CA ASN A 294 8.17 -7.03 12.53
C ASN A 294 7.07 -5.98 12.27
N ALA A 295 7.40 -4.89 11.57
CA ALA A 295 6.42 -3.86 11.23
C ALA A 295 5.29 -4.43 10.34
N ILE A 296 5.62 -5.24 9.32
CA ILE A 296 4.62 -5.90 8.46
C ILE A 296 3.70 -6.78 9.30
N THR A 297 4.27 -7.67 10.10
CA THR A 297 3.50 -8.65 10.87
C THR A 297 2.65 -7.97 11.95
N LEU A 298 3.27 -7.12 12.78
CA LEU A 298 2.57 -6.46 13.89
C LEU A 298 1.51 -5.48 13.39
N SER A 299 1.83 -4.67 12.37
CA SER A 299 0.85 -3.75 11.82
C SER A 299 -0.33 -4.48 11.16
N THR A 300 -0.13 -5.63 10.52
CA THR A 300 -1.23 -6.39 9.94
C THR A 300 -2.16 -6.96 11.03
N ILE A 301 -1.60 -7.45 12.14
CA ILE A 301 -2.39 -7.93 13.28
C ILE A 301 -3.17 -6.77 13.91
N LEU A 302 -2.50 -5.65 14.19
CA LEU A 302 -3.12 -4.49 14.82
C LEU A 302 -4.12 -3.77 13.90
N ALA A 303 -3.98 -3.94 12.58
CA ALA A 303 -4.86 -3.31 11.59
C ALA A 303 -6.32 -3.78 11.70
N VAL A 304 -6.58 -4.95 12.27
CA VAL A 304 -7.96 -5.41 12.55
C VAL A 304 -8.71 -4.37 13.39
N ALA A 305 -8.09 -3.93 14.48
CA ALA A 305 -8.70 -2.94 15.38
C ALA A 305 -8.60 -1.50 14.82
N THR A 306 -7.41 -1.14 14.27
CA THR A 306 -7.20 0.23 13.79
C THR A 306 -7.93 0.54 12.49
N ALA A 307 -8.17 -0.43 11.61
CA ALA A 307 -9.02 -0.23 10.43
C ALA A 307 -10.48 0.02 10.84
N ALA A 308 -11.00 -0.74 11.81
CA ALA A 308 -12.33 -0.49 12.37
C ALA A 308 -12.44 0.90 13.00
N PHE A 309 -11.42 1.31 13.75
CA PHE A 309 -11.35 2.66 14.32
C PHE A 309 -11.37 3.75 13.23
N TRP A 310 -10.51 3.63 12.21
CA TRP A 310 -10.44 4.64 11.15
C TRP A 310 -11.67 4.67 10.26
N LEU A 311 -12.27 3.52 9.94
CA LEU A 311 -13.56 3.46 9.22
C LEU A 311 -14.65 4.22 9.99
N ARG A 312 -14.64 4.14 11.34
CA ARG A 312 -15.57 4.90 12.16
C ARG A 312 -15.21 6.39 12.23
N ALA A 313 -13.92 6.68 12.40
CA ALA A 313 -13.44 8.06 12.55
C ALA A 313 -13.69 8.91 11.30
N VAL A 314 -13.57 8.35 10.12
CA VAL A 314 -13.81 9.10 8.85
C VAL A 314 -15.29 9.36 8.57
N GLU A 315 -16.23 8.71 9.27
CA GLU A 315 -17.65 9.04 9.13
C GLU A 315 -18.00 10.42 9.75
N TRP A 316 -17.12 10.95 10.58
CA TRP A 316 -17.25 12.28 11.20
C TRP A 316 -16.63 13.41 10.35
N PHE A 317 -16.30 13.09 9.11
CA PHE A 317 -15.67 14.01 8.14
C PHE A 317 -16.78 14.83 7.36
#